data_26f9a84cac4f3800bc085c35dcf5bfef
#
_entry.id   26f9a84cac4f3800bc085c35dcf5bfef
#
_cell.length_a   1.000
_cell.length_b   1.000
_cell.length_c   1.000
_cell.angle_alpha   90.00
_cell.angle_beta   90.00
_cell.angle_gamma   90.00
#
_symmetry.space_group_name_H-M   'P 1'
#
loop_
_entity.id
_entity.type
_entity.pdbx_description
1 polymer ?
#
loop_
_entity_poly.entity_id
_entity_poly.type
_entity_poly.pdbx_seq_one_letter_code
_entity_poly.pdbx_strand_id
1 'polypeptide(L)'
;YKDIQTGVRQEVVFGGKYRKGYSIMPSLDYRKRDFFVRGLDVVLTANYNKNMTNNVDTSSYEYNWRGEMRPLRMPGEQSYQNTRSDNNNWNGTLTANYRIGKAHTFTFNHVINAFRRSNQSLLNEDSEANAIPKETRKNISGLSYRLMPTEHWNLSVFGKYYNQFIAGPVATSSAQDDYIRTTNSVSAMGYGAAGTYFILKSLQAKLSYEKAYRLPTNEEMFGDEDLETGDISLRPENSDNVNLNLSYNETFGKHSVYVEGGLIYRNTKDYIQRNISDLSGGKYGATYVNHGRVETKGYNISVRYGFANWVSVGGNFTQMNVRDNVKTVTSGTNQESLTYGARMPNLPYQFANSDVTFYWRNLWKKGNTLSVTYDNLYMHSFPLYSEAVGSESEFVVPTQFSHNLTLSYGIQNGRYNISFECRNLTNEKLYDNFSLQKAGRAFYGKVRVYFGN
;
A
#
# COMPACT_ATOMS: atom_id res chain seq x y z
N TYR A 1 20.75 -12.21 10.14
CA TYR A 1 20.68 -11.41 8.92
C TYR A 1 22.08 -11.30 8.32
N LYS A 2 22.18 -11.39 6.99
CA LYS A 2 23.39 -11.04 6.28
C LYS A 2 23.16 -9.68 5.65
N ASP A 3 23.93 -8.69 6.03
CA ASP A 3 23.94 -7.42 5.31
C ASP A 3 24.49 -7.69 3.90
N ILE A 4 23.68 -7.41 2.92
CA ILE A 4 23.92 -7.74 1.53
C ILE A 4 24.91 -6.76 0.92
N GLN A 5 24.86 -5.53 1.36
CA GLN A 5 25.71 -4.46 0.86
C GLN A 5 27.15 -4.64 1.32
N THR A 6 27.35 -5.04 2.56
CA THR A 6 28.69 -5.22 3.14
C THR A 6 29.14 -6.69 3.18
N GLY A 7 28.24 -7.64 2.87
CA GLY A 7 28.51 -9.07 3.01
C GLY A 7 28.58 -9.55 4.45
N VAL A 8 28.32 -8.69 5.41
CA VAL A 8 28.42 -8.98 6.85
C VAL A 8 27.19 -9.76 7.30
N ARG A 9 27.42 -10.88 7.98
CA ARG A 9 26.38 -11.67 8.61
C ARG A 9 25.96 -11.02 9.92
N GLN A 10 24.77 -10.45 9.96
CA GLN A 10 24.15 -10.04 11.22
C GLN A 10 23.46 -11.26 11.84
N GLU A 11 23.94 -11.72 12.96
CA GLU A 11 23.28 -12.72 13.77
C GLU A 11 22.51 -12.00 14.88
N VAL A 12 21.22 -12.32 15.03
CA VAL A 12 20.46 -11.94 16.22
C VAL A 12 20.93 -12.88 17.34
N VAL A 13 21.89 -12.41 18.11
CA VAL A 13 22.53 -13.23 19.16
C VAL A 13 21.59 -13.51 20.33
N PHE A 14 20.56 -12.68 20.52
CA PHE A 14 19.56 -12.85 21.56
C PHE A 14 18.17 -12.52 21.04
N GLY A 15 17.25 -13.47 21.08
CA GLY A 15 15.85 -13.30 20.75
C GLY A 15 15.07 -12.47 21.78
N GLY A 16 15.64 -11.34 22.22
CA GLY A 16 15.01 -10.44 23.19
C GLY A 16 13.96 -9.50 22.58
N LYS A 17 13.98 -9.32 21.25
CA LYS A 17 12.99 -8.47 20.58
C LYS A 17 11.78 -9.31 20.17
N TYR A 18 10.61 -8.97 20.70
CA TYR A 18 9.35 -9.58 20.30
C TYR A 18 8.20 -8.57 20.34
N ARG A 19 7.18 -8.88 19.58
CA ARG A 19 5.94 -8.10 19.52
C ARG A 19 4.77 -9.01 19.89
N LYS A 20 3.94 -8.57 20.81
CA LYS A 20 2.70 -9.26 21.19
C LYS A 20 1.53 -8.28 21.19
N GLY A 21 0.33 -8.79 20.95
CA GLY A 21 -0.85 -7.95 20.97
C GLY A 21 -2.11 -8.71 20.60
N TYR A 22 -3.20 -7.99 20.52
CA TYR A 22 -4.48 -8.49 20.04
C TYR A 22 -5.15 -7.44 19.16
N SER A 23 -6.04 -7.92 18.28
CA SER A 23 -6.91 -7.07 17.47
C SER A 23 -8.34 -7.56 17.57
N ILE A 24 -9.28 -6.63 17.76
CA ILE A 24 -10.74 -6.87 17.74
C ILE A 24 -11.32 -5.97 16.67
N MET A 25 -12.04 -6.57 15.70
CA MET A 25 -12.53 -5.84 14.54
C MET A 25 -14.00 -6.26 14.21
N PRO A 26 -14.99 -5.73 14.94
CA PRO A 26 -16.39 -5.86 14.54
C PRO A 26 -16.67 -5.04 13.28
N SER A 27 -17.53 -5.56 12.42
CA SER A 27 -17.99 -4.89 11.20
C SER A 27 -19.50 -4.99 11.04
N LEU A 28 -20.09 -3.97 10.42
CA LEU A 28 -21.49 -3.90 10.05
C LEU A 28 -21.60 -3.58 8.56
N ASP A 29 -22.32 -4.40 7.83
CA ASP A 29 -22.70 -4.17 6.44
C ASP A 29 -24.22 -4.09 6.34
N TYR A 30 -24.74 -2.98 5.82
CA TYR A 30 -26.16 -2.81 5.51
C TYR A 30 -26.31 -2.46 4.04
N ARG A 31 -27.18 -3.17 3.34
CA ARG A 31 -27.47 -2.94 1.93
C ARG A 31 -28.98 -2.96 1.72
N LYS A 32 -29.51 -1.91 1.12
CA LYS A 32 -30.92 -1.82 0.78
C LYS A 32 -31.08 -1.27 -0.64
N ARG A 33 -31.79 -2.01 -1.48
CA ARG A 33 -32.23 -1.55 -2.79
C ARG A 33 -33.55 -0.83 -2.66
N ASP A 34 -33.80 0.12 -3.57
CA ASP A 34 -35.05 0.93 -3.61
C ASP A 34 -35.37 1.54 -2.23
N PHE A 35 -34.36 2.14 -1.58
CA PHE A 35 -34.46 2.74 -0.25
C PHE A 35 -35.29 4.01 -0.31
N PHE A 36 -36.49 4.01 0.32
CA PHE A 36 -37.54 5.02 0.28
C PHE A 36 -38.12 5.29 -1.12
N VAL A 37 -37.32 5.34 -2.17
CA VAL A 37 -37.72 5.60 -3.56
C VAL A 37 -37.12 4.58 -4.50
N ARG A 38 -37.90 4.23 -5.56
CA ARG A 38 -37.45 3.29 -6.58
C ARG A 38 -36.17 3.83 -7.31
N GLY A 39 -35.15 2.99 -7.44
CA GLY A 39 -33.90 3.32 -8.07
C GLY A 39 -32.83 3.88 -7.12
N LEU A 40 -33.15 4.13 -5.85
CA LEU A 40 -32.18 4.55 -4.83
C LEU A 40 -31.64 3.32 -4.08
N ASP A 41 -30.40 2.96 -4.32
CA ASP A 41 -29.71 1.88 -3.59
C ASP A 41 -28.76 2.50 -2.57
N VAL A 42 -28.81 2.03 -1.32
CA VAL A 42 -27.96 2.49 -0.24
C VAL A 42 -27.11 1.34 0.30
N VAL A 43 -25.82 1.61 0.48
CA VAL A 43 -24.87 0.72 1.15
C VAL A 43 -24.20 1.49 2.27
N LEU A 44 -24.27 0.97 3.48
CA LEU A 44 -23.55 1.47 4.64
C LEU A 44 -22.63 0.37 5.14
N THR A 45 -21.35 0.68 5.25
CA THR A 45 -20.37 -0.18 5.93
C THR A 45 -19.76 0.58 7.09
N ALA A 46 -19.60 -0.10 8.22
CA ALA A 46 -18.91 0.46 9.37
C ALA A 46 -18.03 -0.62 9.99
N ASN A 47 -16.82 -0.28 10.37
CA ASN A 47 -15.97 -1.15 11.16
C ASN A 47 -15.22 -0.36 12.23
N TYR A 48 -14.99 -1.03 13.33
CA TYR A 48 -14.13 -0.55 14.40
C TYR A 48 -13.00 -1.54 14.57
N ASN A 49 -11.79 -1.05 14.62
CA ASN A 49 -10.61 -1.87 14.90
C ASN A 49 -9.90 -1.32 16.14
N LYS A 50 -9.92 -2.12 17.20
CA LYS A 50 -9.06 -1.92 18.37
C LYS A 50 -7.87 -2.86 18.27
N ASN A 51 -6.69 -2.28 18.22
CA ASN A 51 -5.43 -3.04 18.18
C ASN A 51 -4.55 -2.58 19.34
N MET A 52 -4.17 -3.51 20.20
CA MET A 52 -3.15 -3.30 21.22
C MET A 52 -1.88 -4.03 20.79
N THR A 53 -0.78 -3.32 20.81
CA THR A 53 0.54 -3.89 20.51
C THR A 53 1.51 -3.53 21.62
N ASN A 54 2.28 -4.52 22.08
CA ASN A 54 3.39 -4.31 23.00
C ASN A 54 4.69 -4.74 22.31
N ASN A 55 5.58 -3.76 22.08
CA ASN A 55 6.93 -3.97 21.55
C ASN A 55 7.90 -4.09 22.71
N VAL A 56 8.56 -5.22 22.79
CA VAL A 56 9.57 -5.50 23.84
C VAL A 56 10.90 -5.74 23.15
N ASP A 57 11.93 -5.04 23.58
CA ASP A 57 13.31 -5.28 23.18
C ASP A 57 14.19 -5.29 24.43
N THR A 58 14.68 -6.48 24.77
CA THR A 58 15.59 -6.71 25.90
C THR A 58 17.01 -6.97 25.42
N SER A 59 17.32 -6.67 24.17
CA SER A 59 18.65 -6.87 23.58
C SER A 59 19.68 -5.97 24.25
N SER A 60 20.80 -6.55 24.65
CA SER A 60 21.90 -5.82 25.30
C SER A 60 22.99 -5.39 24.32
N TYR A 61 22.98 -5.96 23.11
CA TYR A 61 24.00 -5.74 22.08
C TYR A 61 23.35 -5.55 20.73
N GLU A 62 24.03 -4.80 19.87
CA GLU A 62 23.68 -4.64 18.45
C GLU A 62 24.91 -4.88 17.58
N TYR A 63 24.68 -5.15 16.28
CA TYR A 63 25.74 -5.15 15.27
C TYR A 63 25.67 -3.85 14.47
N ASN A 64 26.81 -3.17 14.35
CA ASN A 64 26.89 -2.04 13.47
C ASN A 64 26.91 -2.50 12.00
N TRP A 65 26.89 -1.55 11.05
CA TRP A 65 26.92 -1.83 9.62
C TRP A 65 28.18 -2.59 9.16
N ARG A 66 29.26 -2.56 9.93
CA ARG A 66 30.49 -3.36 9.71
C ARG A 66 30.41 -4.76 10.27
N GLY A 67 29.32 -5.11 10.97
CA GLY A 67 29.13 -6.40 11.64
C GLY A 67 29.91 -6.55 12.94
N GLU A 68 30.37 -5.46 13.52
CA GLU A 68 31.02 -5.47 14.81
C GLU A 68 29.96 -5.43 15.91
N MET A 69 30.06 -6.32 16.88
CA MET A 69 29.17 -6.34 18.03
C MET A 69 29.57 -5.25 19.02
N ARG A 70 28.60 -4.44 19.42
CA ARG A 70 28.80 -3.41 20.43
C ARG A 70 27.64 -3.41 21.44
N PRO A 71 27.85 -2.94 22.67
CA PRO A 71 26.75 -2.68 23.59
C PRO A 71 25.77 -1.69 22.92
N LEU A 72 24.48 -1.94 23.08
CA LEU A 72 23.42 -1.13 22.47
C LEU A 72 23.44 0.30 22.98
N ARG A 73 24.01 0.52 24.18
CA ARG A 73 23.98 1.82 24.86
C ARG A 73 25.23 2.05 25.69
N MET A 74 25.55 3.32 25.87
CA MET A 74 26.60 3.77 26.79
C MET A 74 26.19 3.49 28.24
N PRO A 75 27.14 3.39 29.17
CA PRO A 75 26.84 3.30 30.60
C PRO A 75 25.89 4.40 31.04
N GLY A 76 24.75 4.07 31.64
CA GLY A 76 23.71 5.01 32.05
C GLY A 76 22.53 5.18 31.11
N GLU A 77 22.63 4.70 29.86
CA GLU A 77 21.50 4.66 28.94
C GLU A 77 20.63 3.41 29.17
N GLN A 78 19.34 3.55 28.90
CA GLN A 78 18.42 2.44 29.09
C GLN A 78 18.62 1.35 28.02
N SER A 79 18.82 0.12 28.47
CA SER A 79 19.10 -1.04 27.62
C SER A 79 17.85 -1.70 27.04
N TYR A 80 16.65 -1.27 27.46
CA TYR A 80 15.43 -2.02 27.14
C TYR A 80 14.34 -1.11 26.62
N GLN A 81 13.56 -1.63 25.71
CA GLN A 81 12.31 -1.03 25.26
C GLN A 81 11.15 -1.93 25.70
N ASN A 82 10.12 -1.35 26.26
CA ASN A 82 8.85 -2.01 26.51
C ASN A 82 7.74 -0.98 26.32
N THR A 83 7.27 -0.86 25.10
CA THR A 83 6.30 0.17 24.71
C THR A 83 4.98 -0.47 24.30
N ARG A 84 3.91 -0.05 24.95
CA ARG A 84 2.55 -0.41 24.60
C ARG A 84 1.92 0.67 23.74
N SER A 85 1.28 0.26 22.63
CA SER A 85 0.50 1.12 21.75
C SER A 85 -0.93 0.59 21.69
N ASP A 86 -1.89 1.42 22.07
CA ASP A 86 -3.32 1.16 21.95
C ASP A 86 -3.88 1.99 20.78
N ASN A 87 -4.27 1.32 19.70
CA ASN A 87 -4.79 1.94 18.49
C ASN A 87 -6.31 1.70 18.40
N ASN A 88 -7.06 2.75 18.18
CA ASN A 88 -8.49 2.71 17.91
C ASN A 88 -8.73 3.32 16.53
N ASN A 89 -9.39 2.59 15.64
CA ASN A 89 -9.66 3.02 14.28
C ASN A 89 -11.12 2.76 13.92
N TRP A 90 -11.85 3.83 13.59
CA TRP A 90 -13.23 3.79 13.12
C TRP A 90 -13.25 4.08 11.62
N ASN A 91 -13.88 3.23 10.85
CA ASN A 91 -14.10 3.45 9.43
C ASN A 91 -15.58 3.33 9.14
N GLY A 92 -16.09 4.25 8.36
CA GLY A 92 -17.46 4.24 7.87
C GLY A 92 -17.50 4.63 6.40
N THR A 93 -18.34 3.98 5.62
CA THR A 93 -18.60 4.34 4.23
C THR A 93 -20.10 4.31 3.97
N LEU A 94 -20.62 5.42 3.48
CA LEU A 94 -21.98 5.53 2.97
C LEU A 94 -21.91 5.70 1.45
N THR A 95 -22.59 4.84 0.71
CA THR A 95 -22.78 4.96 -0.73
C THR A 95 -24.26 5.00 -1.04
N ALA A 96 -24.72 6.03 -1.74
CA ALA A 96 -26.08 6.14 -2.27
C ALA A 96 -26.02 6.25 -3.78
N ASN A 97 -26.64 5.30 -4.49
CA ASN A 97 -26.73 5.29 -5.94
C ASN A 97 -28.18 5.52 -6.34
N TYR A 98 -28.46 6.59 -7.05
CA TYR A 98 -29.79 6.90 -7.57
C TYR A 98 -29.81 6.77 -9.09
N ARG A 99 -30.60 5.84 -9.59
CA ARG A 99 -30.76 5.56 -11.02
C ARG A 99 -32.06 6.15 -11.53
N ILE A 100 -31.96 6.97 -12.58
CA ILE A 100 -33.11 7.56 -13.29
C ILE A 100 -33.16 6.98 -14.69
N GLY A 101 -34.14 6.13 -14.95
CA GLY A 101 -34.20 5.37 -16.18
C GLY A 101 -33.02 4.43 -16.36
N LYS A 102 -32.57 4.24 -17.61
CA LYS A 102 -31.43 3.38 -17.95
C LYS A 102 -30.11 4.16 -18.13
N ALA A 103 -30.21 5.47 -18.39
CA ALA A 103 -29.10 6.27 -18.82
C ALA A 103 -28.40 7.08 -17.72
N HIS A 104 -29.10 7.41 -16.64
CA HIS A 104 -28.60 8.37 -15.65
C HIS A 104 -28.36 7.69 -14.30
N THR A 105 -27.18 7.91 -13.72
CA THR A 105 -26.89 7.46 -12.36
C THR A 105 -26.17 8.58 -11.60
N PHE A 106 -26.71 8.93 -10.44
CA PHE A 106 -26.08 9.81 -9.47
C PHE A 106 -25.52 8.93 -8.35
N THR A 107 -24.28 9.16 -7.94
CA THR A 107 -23.66 8.44 -6.83
C THR A 107 -23.13 9.44 -5.84
N PHE A 108 -23.57 9.34 -4.60
CA PHE A 108 -22.98 10.02 -3.46
C PHE A 108 -22.18 9.01 -2.63
N ASN A 109 -20.95 9.36 -2.30
CA ASN A 109 -20.09 8.59 -1.39
C ASN A 109 -19.62 9.49 -0.26
N HIS A 110 -19.66 8.97 0.96
CA HIS A 110 -19.03 9.60 2.11
C HIS A 110 -18.21 8.56 2.87
N VAL A 111 -16.93 8.88 3.07
CA VAL A 111 -16.00 8.04 3.84
C VAL A 111 -15.54 8.82 5.05
N ILE A 112 -15.67 8.21 6.21
CA ILE A 112 -15.11 8.71 7.47
C ILE A 112 -14.09 7.72 8.00
N ASN A 113 -12.93 8.22 8.40
CA ASN A 113 -11.93 7.47 9.15
C ASN A 113 -11.52 8.29 10.36
N ALA A 114 -11.60 7.70 11.56
CA ALA A 114 -11.13 8.30 12.79
C ALA A 114 -10.14 7.36 13.48
N PHE A 115 -8.94 7.83 13.67
CA PHE A 115 -7.83 7.10 14.28
C PHE A 115 -7.37 7.79 15.55
N ARG A 116 -7.08 7.00 16.58
CA ARG A 116 -6.42 7.46 17.80
C ARG A 116 -5.43 6.42 18.28
N ARG A 117 -4.20 6.86 18.54
CA ARG A 117 -3.13 6.06 19.14
C ARG A 117 -2.74 6.67 20.47
N SER A 118 -2.66 5.84 21.51
CA SER A 118 -2.06 6.19 22.80
C SER A 118 -0.89 5.26 23.04
N ASN A 119 0.26 5.83 23.38
CA ASN A 119 1.48 5.07 23.69
C ASN A 119 1.77 5.15 25.18
N GLN A 120 2.42 4.14 25.70
CA GLN A 120 2.86 4.07 27.08
C GLN A 120 4.19 3.31 27.18
N SER A 121 5.19 3.87 27.82
CA SER A 121 6.37 3.13 28.27
C SER A 121 6.02 2.31 29.52
N LEU A 122 6.35 1.01 29.50
CA LEU A 122 6.10 0.12 30.64
C LEU A 122 7.36 -0.07 31.52
N LEU A 123 8.47 0.59 31.17
CA LEU A 123 9.74 0.50 31.88
C LEU A 123 10.06 1.75 32.73
N ASN A 124 9.58 2.91 32.29
CA ASN A 124 9.93 4.19 32.87
C ASN A 124 8.71 5.09 32.95
N GLU A 125 8.91 6.27 33.58
CA GLU A 125 7.97 7.37 33.43
C GLU A 125 7.73 7.65 31.94
N ASP A 126 6.47 7.83 31.57
CA ASP A 126 6.12 8.15 30.20
C ASP A 126 6.78 9.45 29.78
N SER A 127 7.36 9.46 28.59
CA SER A 127 7.78 10.73 27.97
C SER A 127 6.58 11.65 27.78
N GLU A 128 6.77 12.94 27.83
CA GLU A 128 5.70 13.91 27.55
C GLU A 128 5.04 13.68 26.20
N ALA A 129 5.79 13.20 25.21
CA ALA A 129 5.27 12.80 23.92
C ALA A 129 4.22 11.68 24.01
N ASN A 130 4.40 10.73 24.93
CA ASN A 130 3.48 9.59 25.12
C ASN A 130 2.17 10.02 25.80
N ALA A 131 2.22 11.05 26.64
CA ALA A 131 1.03 11.62 27.29
C ALA A 131 0.06 12.29 26.30
N ILE A 132 0.54 12.65 25.10
CA ILE A 132 -0.24 13.32 24.07
C ILE A 132 -0.73 12.28 23.03
N PRO A 133 -2.05 12.00 22.94
CA PRO A 133 -2.57 11.08 21.94
C PRO A 133 -2.33 11.58 20.51
N LYS A 134 -2.06 10.65 19.61
CA LYS A 134 -1.96 10.85 18.15
C LYS A 134 -3.34 10.60 17.55
N GLU A 135 -3.92 11.61 16.90
CA GLU A 135 -5.31 11.55 16.41
C GLU A 135 -5.42 12.04 14.97
N THR A 136 -6.21 11.33 14.17
CA THR A 136 -6.65 11.82 12.86
C THR A 136 -8.14 11.60 12.65
N ARG A 137 -8.77 12.50 11.91
CA ARG A 137 -10.13 12.33 11.36
C ARG A 137 -10.12 12.74 9.91
N LYS A 138 -10.46 11.81 9.02
CA LYS A 138 -10.58 12.03 7.58
C LYS A 138 -12.03 11.93 7.17
N ASN A 139 -12.52 12.93 6.46
CA ASN A 139 -13.84 12.95 5.84
C ASN A 139 -13.65 13.19 4.35
N ILE A 140 -14.14 12.29 3.52
CA ILE A 140 -14.09 12.41 2.07
C ILE A 140 -15.50 12.23 1.54
N SER A 141 -16.04 13.29 0.94
CA SER A 141 -17.36 13.26 0.29
C SER A 141 -17.18 13.36 -1.22
N GLY A 142 -17.86 12.52 -1.98
CA GLY A 142 -17.84 12.52 -3.42
C GLY A 142 -19.24 12.50 -4.01
N LEU A 143 -19.46 13.31 -5.04
CA LEU A 143 -20.66 13.27 -5.87
C LEU A 143 -20.24 12.99 -7.30
N SER A 144 -20.86 12.00 -7.92
CA SER A 144 -20.64 11.71 -9.35
C SER A 144 -21.96 11.57 -10.09
N TYR A 145 -21.90 11.98 -11.34
CA TYR A 145 -22.96 11.76 -12.31
C TYR A 145 -22.41 10.93 -13.46
N ARG A 146 -23.11 9.85 -13.80
CA ARG A 146 -22.81 8.97 -14.93
C ARG A 146 -23.95 8.99 -15.93
N LEU A 147 -23.59 9.21 -17.19
CA LEU A 147 -24.47 9.20 -18.35
C LEU A 147 -24.11 8.02 -19.26
N MET A 148 -25.11 7.19 -19.59
CA MET A 148 -25.00 6.09 -20.56
C MET A 148 -26.13 6.23 -21.60
N PRO A 149 -25.99 7.13 -22.59
CA PRO A 149 -27.05 7.39 -23.56
C PRO A 149 -27.28 6.21 -24.50
N THR A 150 -26.25 5.42 -24.74
CA THR A 150 -26.29 4.20 -25.54
C THR A 150 -25.40 3.11 -24.94
N GLU A 151 -25.43 1.91 -25.47
CA GLU A 151 -24.55 0.82 -25.05
C GLU A 151 -23.06 1.07 -25.41
N HIS A 152 -22.80 2.04 -26.29
CA HIS A 152 -21.44 2.37 -26.76
C HIS A 152 -20.74 3.47 -25.93
N TRP A 153 -21.48 4.26 -25.16
CA TRP A 153 -20.95 5.40 -24.43
C TRP A 153 -21.21 5.34 -22.94
N ASN A 154 -20.20 5.62 -22.17
CA ASN A 154 -20.30 5.88 -20.76
C ASN A 154 -19.45 7.10 -20.41
N LEU A 155 -20.10 8.16 -19.94
CA LEU A 155 -19.45 9.38 -19.50
C LEU A 155 -19.71 9.58 -18.01
N SER A 156 -18.68 9.87 -17.23
CA SER A 156 -18.80 10.19 -15.81
C SER A 156 -18.09 11.50 -15.50
N VAL A 157 -18.73 12.34 -14.70
CA VAL A 157 -18.11 13.52 -14.09
C VAL A 157 -18.28 13.45 -12.58
N PHE A 158 -17.31 13.96 -11.83
CA PHE A 158 -17.36 13.88 -10.37
C PHE A 158 -16.60 15.00 -9.69
N GLY A 159 -17.04 15.32 -8.48
CA GLY A 159 -16.35 16.19 -7.53
C GLY A 159 -16.14 15.47 -6.20
N LYS A 160 -15.01 15.77 -5.52
CA LYS A 160 -14.64 15.21 -4.23
C LYS A 160 -14.22 16.33 -3.28
N TYR A 161 -14.73 16.30 -2.07
CA TYR A 161 -14.29 17.16 -0.98
C TYR A 161 -13.51 16.33 0.02
N TYR A 162 -12.30 16.77 0.33
CA TYR A 162 -11.40 16.15 1.29
C TYR A 162 -11.26 17.06 2.51
N ASN A 163 -11.37 16.48 3.69
CA ASN A 163 -11.06 17.16 4.95
C ASN A 163 -10.31 16.21 5.87
N GLN A 164 -9.22 16.68 6.47
CA GLN A 164 -8.44 15.93 7.43
C GLN A 164 -8.10 16.83 8.63
N PHE A 165 -8.42 16.36 9.82
CA PHE A 165 -7.95 16.88 11.09
C PHE A 165 -6.86 15.98 11.63
N ILE A 166 -5.79 16.58 12.16
CA ILE A 166 -4.62 15.92 12.71
C ILE A 166 -4.31 16.55 14.07
N ALA A 167 -3.98 15.73 15.06
CA ALA A 167 -3.47 16.18 16.33
C ALA A 167 -2.40 15.20 16.85
N GLY A 168 -1.33 15.73 17.43
CA GLY A 168 -0.26 14.91 17.98
C GLY A 168 0.80 15.74 18.71
N PRO A 169 1.80 15.06 19.29
CA PRO A 169 2.92 15.72 19.94
C PRO A 169 3.87 16.32 18.92
N VAL A 170 4.35 17.53 19.21
CA VAL A 170 5.45 18.19 18.49
C VAL A 170 6.45 18.68 19.50
N ALA A 171 7.72 18.35 19.29
CA ALA A 171 8.81 18.83 20.13
C ALA A 171 8.93 20.36 20.03
N THR A 172 9.11 21.02 21.16
CA THR A 172 9.30 22.48 21.25
C THR A 172 10.76 22.87 21.17
N SER A 173 11.66 21.90 21.40
CA SER A 173 13.11 22.06 21.37
C SER A 173 13.77 21.06 20.44
N SER A 174 14.98 21.37 19.98
CA SER A 174 15.82 20.45 19.21
C SER A 174 16.35 19.28 20.05
N ALA A 175 16.32 19.39 21.39
CA ALA A 175 16.67 18.32 22.31
C ALA A 175 15.58 17.26 22.44
N GLN A 176 14.35 17.55 21.96
CA GLN A 176 13.19 16.65 22.03
C GLN A 176 12.86 16.20 23.48
N ASP A 177 13.00 17.10 24.41
CA ASP A 177 12.74 16.89 25.85
C ASP A 177 11.42 17.49 26.32
N ASP A 178 10.81 18.37 25.53
CA ASP A 178 9.53 19.02 25.80
C ASP A 178 8.61 18.94 24.59
N TYR A 179 7.31 18.65 24.79
CA TYR A 179 6.33 18.44 23.76
C TYR A 179 5.04 19.18 24.02
N ILE A 180 4.46 19.72 22.97
CA ILE A 180 3.12 20.31 22.99
C ILE A 180 2.17 19.56 22.08
N ARG A 181 0.88 19.54 22.44
CA ARG A 181 -0.17 19.07 21.54
C ARG A 181 -0.42 20.09 20.45
N THR A 182 -0.06 19.74 19.24
CA THR A 182 -0.31 20.55 18.04
C THR A 182 -1.45 19.98 17.22
N THR A 183 -2.23 20.84 16.58
CA THR A 183 -3.33 20.45 15.69
C THR A 183 -3.15 21.07 14.32
N ASN A 184 -3.55 20.33 13.29
CA ASN A 184 -3.59 20.81 11.92
C ASN A 184 -4.91 20.37 11.25
N SER A 185 -5.41 21.18 10.32
CA SER A 185 -6.61 20.84 9.54
C SER A 185 -6.41 21.25 8.09
N VAL A 186 -6.71 20.33 7.18
CA VAL A 186 -6.55 20.53 5.75
C VAL A 186 -7.86 20.20 5.04
N SER A 187 -8.24 21.06 4.09
CA SER A 187 -9.38 20.82 3.21
C SER A 187 -8.97 21.05 1.75
N ALA A 188 -9.52 20.24 0.85
CA ALA A 188 -9.24 20.34 -0.57
C ALA A 188 -10.44 19.88 -1.42
N MET A 189 -10.51 20.38 -2.67
CA MET A 189 -11.52 20.00 -3.65
C MET A 189 -10.85 19.37 -4.86
N GLY A 190 -11.19 18.11 -5.14
CA GLY A 190 -10.81 17.39 -6.34
C GLY A 190 -11.99 17.25 -7.30
N TYR A 191 -11.71 17.02 -8.55
CA TYR A 191 -12.73 16.81 -9.58
C TYR A 191 -12.14 15.99 -10.73
N GLY A 192 -13.01 15.44 -11.56
CA GLY A 192 -12.57 14.71 -12.73
C GLY A 192 -13.70 14.30 -13.64
N ALA A 193 -13.29 13.75 -14.78
CA ALA A 193 -14.16 13.16 -15.78
C ALA A 193 -13.55 11.89 -16.34
N ALA A 194 -14.39 10.94 -16.74
CA ALA A 194 -13.97 9.73 -17.41
C ALA A 194 -14.98 9.38 -18.50
N GLY A 195 -14.47 9.04 -19.69
CA GLY A 195 -15.25 8.56 -20.81
C GLY A 195 -14.83 7.14 -21.17
N THR A 196 -15.78 6.28 -21.46
CA THR A 196 -15.56 4.96 -22.04
C THR A 196 -16.31 4.86 -23.35
N TYR A 197 -15.64 4.38 -24.38
CA TYR A 197 -16.23 4.11 -25.69
C TYR A 197 -16.01 2.65 -26.07
N PHE A 198 -17.10 1.95 -26.35
CA PHE A 198 -17.07 0.55 -26.83
C PHE A 198 -16.96 0.57 -28.35
N ILE A 199 -15.74 0.38 -28.86
CA ILE A 199 -15.42 0.29 -30.30
C ILE A 199 -16.09 -0.93 -30.89
N LEU A 200 -16.01 -2.04 -30.18
CA LEU A 200 -16.73 -3.29 -30.39
C LEU A 200 -17.31 -3.76 -29.05
N LYS A 201 -18.19 -4.75 -29.04
CA LYS A 201 -18.69 -5.32 -27.77
C LYS A 201 -17.57 -5.86 -26.87
N SER A 202 -16.50 -6.36 -27.51
CA SER A 202 -15.32 -6.92 -26.85
C SER A 202 -14.15 -5.94 -26.72
N LEU A 203 -14.17 -4.78 -27.36
CA LEU A 203 -13.07 -3.80 -27.38
C LEU A 203 -13.57 -2.44 -26.90
N GLN A 204 -12.97 -1.95 -25.81
CA GLN A 204 -13.28 -0.64 -25.26
C GLN A 204 -12.04 0.23 -25.07
N ALA A 205 -12.20 1.52 -25.25
CA ALA A 205 -11.23 2.55 -24.89
C ALA A 205 -11.78 3.40 -23.74
N LYS A 206 -10.94 3.73 -22.77
CA LYS A 206 -11.28 4.58 -21.63
C LYS A 206 -10.24 5.66 -21.46
N LEU A 207 -10.70 6.92 -21.41
CA LEU A 207 -9.87 8.08 -21.08
C LEU A 207 -10.40 8.69 -19.79
N SER A 208 -9.51 9.06 -18.88
CA SER A 208 -9.88 9.77 -17.66
C SER A 208 -8.89 10.89 -17.33
N TYR A 209 -9.43 11.95 -16.74
CA TYR A 209 -8.69 13.01 -16.09
C TYR A 209 -9.20 13.19 -14.67
N GLU A 210 -8.30 13.35 -13.71
CA GLU A 210 -8.64 13.63 -12.32
C GLU A 210 -7.64 14.60 -11.70
N LYS A 211 -8.16 15.68 -11.12
CA LYS A 211 -7.49 16.50 -10.12
C LYS A 211 -7.71 15.86 -8.77
N ALA A 212 -6.70 15.19 -8.24
CA ALA A 212 -6.79 14.39 -7.01
C ALA A 212 -5.93 14.96 -5.89
N TYR A 213 -6.36 14.70 -4.64
CA TYR A 213 -5.58 14.95 -3.45
C TYR A 213 -5.37 13.63 -2.69
N ARG A 214 -4.14 13.38 -2.27
CA ARG A 214 -3.79 12.27 -1.37
C ARG A 214 -3.49 12.83 0.01
N LEU A 215 -4.36 12.54 0.95
CA LEU A 215 -4.16 12.91 2.35
C LEU A 215 -3.04 12.05 2.95
N PRO A 216 -2.14 12.61 3.78
CA PRO A 216 -1.12 11.83 4.48
C PRO A 216 -1.72 10.67 5.27
N THR A 217 -1.01 9.56 5.32
CA THR A 217 -1.39 8.38 6.12
C THR A 217 -1.04 8.58 7.59
N ASN A 218 -1.57 7.71 8.47
CA ASN A 218 -1.22 7.77 9.89
C ASN A 218 0.27 7.46 10.14
N GLU A 219 0.85 6.59 9.30
CA GLU A 219 2.25 6.21 9.36
C GLU A 219 3.16 7.35 8.93
N GLU A 220 2.82 8.05 7.84
CA GLU A 220 3.55 9.25 7.40
C GLU A 220 3.51 10.39 8.42
N MET A 221 2.40 10.52 9.17
CA MET A 221 2.24 11.59 10.17
C MET A 221 2.79 11.23 11.54
N PHE A 222 2.76 9.95 11.93
CA PHE A 222 3.08 9.55 13.31
C PHE A 222 4.18 8.48 13.41
N GLY A 223 4.66 7.95 12.28
CA GLY A 223 5.61 6.85 12.27
C GLY A 223 5.01 5.52 12.75
N ASP A 224 5.88 4.53 12.87
CA ASP A 224 5.53 3.17 13.32
C ASP A 224 6.03 2.84 14.73
N GLU A 225 6.68 3.79 15.42
CA GLU A 225 7.32 3.66 16.76
C GLU A 225 8.57 2.77 16.76
N ASP A 226 9.12 2.44 15.60
CA ASP A 226 10.33 1.61 15.50
C ASP A 226 11.35 2.22 14.51
N LEU A 227 11.07 2.16 13.22
CA LEU A 227 11.98 2.59 12.17
C LEU A 227 11.51 3.82 11.39
N GLU A 228 10.25 4.20 11.51
CA GLU A 228 9.68 5.31 10.77
C GLU A 228 9.29 6.46 11.69
N THR A 229 9.82 7.64 11.37
CA THR A 229 9.51 8.88 12.07
C THR A 229 8.53 9.68 11.23
N GLY A 230 7.38 10.00 11.78
CA GLY A 230 6.33 10.76 11.11
C GLY A 230 6.50 12.27 11.23
N ASP A 231 5.76 12.99 10.38
CA ASP A 231 5.68 14.46 10.40
C ASP A 231 4.22 14.90 10.27
N ILE A 232 3.66 15.48 11.35
CA ILE A 232 2.27 15.98 11.37
C ILE A 232 2.07 17.27 10.56
N SER A 233 3.14 17.91 10.10
CA SER A 233 3.09 19.10 9.26
C SER A 233 2.91 18.80 7.78
N LEU A 234 2.91 17.52 7.38
CA LEU A 234 2.78 17.09 6.00
C LEU A 234 1.50 17.63 5.34
N ARG A 235 1.69 18.20 4.16
CA ARG A 235 0.59 18.67 3.30
C ARG A 235 0.11 17.53 2.40
N PRO A 236 -1.18 17.51 2.02
CA PRO A 236 -1.68 16.58 1.02
C PRO A 236 -0.96 16.73 -0.32
N GLU A 237 -0.64 15.61 -0.95
CA GLU A 237 -0.26 15.62 -2.37
C GLU A 237 -1.42 16.13 -3.23
N ASN A 238 -1.07 16.86 -4.25
CA ASN A 238 -1.99 17.45 -5.21
C ASN A 238 -1.55 17.03 -6.62
N SER A 239 -2.35 16.24 -7.31
CA SER A 239 -1.95 15.67 -8.60
C SER A 239 -2.98 15.87 -9.70
N ASP A 240 -2.46 16.11 -10.90
CA ASP A 240 -3.20 16.03 -12.17
C ASP A 240 -2.89 14.68 -12.81
N ASN A 241 -3.92 13.87 -13.02
CA ASN A 241 -3.78 12.48 -13.49
C ASN A 241 -4.53 12.31 -14.81
N VAL A 242 -3.85 11.79 -15.83
CA VAL A 242 -4.45 11.38 -17.11
C VAL A 242 -4.16 9.91 -17.32
N ASN A 243 -5.19 9.11 -17.63
CA ASN A 243 -5.04 7.71 -17.94
C ASN A 243 -5.80 7.38 -19.22
N LEU A 244 -5.16 6.61 -20.09
CA LEU A 244 -5.76 6.04 -21.30
C LEU A 244 -5.62 4.53 -21.24
N ASN A 245 -6.74 3.80 -21.28
CA ASN A 245 -6.75 2.34 -21.28
C ASN A 245 -7.47 1.81 -22.52
N LEU A 246 -6.93 0.77 -23.11
CA LEU A 246 -7.56 -0.03 -24.16
C LEU A 246 -7.67 -1.46 -23.66
N SER A 247 -8.86 -2.03 -23.64
CA SER A 247 -9.08 -3.40 -23.19
C SER A 247 -9.93 -4.21 -24.17
N TYR A 248 -9.50 -5.43 -24.39
CA TYR A 248 -10.18 -6.44 -25.18
C TYR A 248 -10.57 -7.63 -24.30
N ASN A 249 -11.85 -8.02 -24.33
CA ASN A 249 -12.37 -9.14 -23.56
C ASN A 249 -13.35 -9.93 -24.42
N GLU A 250 -13.00 -11.16 -24.77
CA GLU A 250 -13.79 -12.00 -25.66
C GLU A 250 -13.74 -13.47 -25.23
N THR A 251 -14.83 -14.18 -25.48
CA THR A 251 -14.91 -15.64 -25.29
C THR A 251 -15.36 -16.28 -26.59
N PHE A 252 -14.53 -17.16 -27.14
CA PHE A 252 -14.82 -17.89 -28.37
C PHE A 252 -14.63 -19.40 -28.15
N GLY A 253 -15.74 -20.10 -28.17
CA GLY A 253 -15.79 -21.54 -27.88
C GLY A 253 -15.34 -21.81 -26.43
N LYS A 254 -14.22 -22.52 -26.27
CA LYS A 254 -13.62 -22.87 -24.97
C LYS A 254 -12.55 -21.89 -24.51
N HIS A 255 -12.26 -20.85 -25.29
CA HIS A 255 -11.21 -19.89 -25.04
C HIS A 255 -11.79 -18.61 -24.49
N SER A 256 -11.23 -18.09 -23.43
CA SER A 256 -11.46 -16.73 -22.91
C SER A 256 -10.17 -15.93 -22.96
N VAL A 257 -10.22 -14.73 -23.52
CA VAL A 257 -9.07 -13.84 -23.66
C VAL A 257 -9.41 -12.50 -23.10
N TYR A 258 -8.54 -11.98 -22.25
CA TYR A 258 -8.55 -10.61 -21.79
C TYR A 258 -7.17 -10.00 -21.98
N VAL A 259 -7.12 -8.84 -22.61
CA VAL A 259 -5.91 -8.04 -22.78
C VAL A 259 -6.24 -6.59 -22.45
N GLU A 260 -5.44 -5.96 -21.63
CA GLU A 260 -5.53 -4.53 -21.34
C GLU A 260 -4.15 -3.88 -21.45
N GLY A 261 -4.11 -2.71 -22.10
CA GLY A 261 -2.95 -1.82 -22.13
C GLY A 261 -3.36 -0.43 -21.61
N GLY A 262 -2.56 0.15 -20.72
CA GLY A 262 -2.80 1.45 -20.13
C GLY A 262 -1.60 2.38 -20.24
N LEU A 263 -1.85 3.67 -20.52
CA LEU A 263 -0.88 4.76 -20.43
C LEU A 263 -1.22 5.62 -19.21
N ILE A 264 -0.20 6.00 -18.46
CA ILE A 264 -0.32 6.73 -17.20
C ILE A 264 0.52 8.00 -17.30
N TYR A 265 -0.11 9.13 -17.02
CA TYR A 265 0.56 10.40 -16.80
C TYR A 265 0.06 11.03 -15.50
N ARG A 266 0.99 11.44 -14.63
CA ARG A 266 0.69 12.13 -13.39
C ARG A 266 1.71 13.24 -13.13
N ASN A 267 1.23 14.43 -12.77
CA ASN A 267 2.04 15.53 -12.29
C ASN A 267 1.60 15.85 -10.85
N THR A 268 2.48 15.60 -9.90
CA THR A 268 2.19 15.74 -8.47
C THR A 268 2.97 16.91 -7.88
N LYS A 269 2.28 17.75 -7.10
CA LYS A 269 2.86 18.79 -6.24
C LYS A 269 2.78 18.32 -4.79
N ASP A 270 3.69 18.81 -3.95
CA ASP A 270 3.79 18.43 -2.53
C ASP A 270 3.88 16.90 -2.34
N TYR A 271 4.60 16.23 -3.25
CA TYR A 271 4.79 14.78 -3.20
C TYR A 271 5.35 14.37 -1.84
N ILE A 272 4.71 13.42 -1.17
CA ILE A 272 5.19 12.91 0.11
C ILE A 272 6.24 11.83 -0.16
N GLN A 273 7.48 12.21 0.05
CA GLN A 273 8.65 11.35 -0.15
C GLN A 273 9.03 10.70 1.17
N ARG A 274 9.28 9.39 1.10
CA ARG A 274 9.93 8.62 2.15
C ARG A 274 11.44 8.68 1.94
N ASN A 275 12.14 9.26 2.89
CA ASN A 275 13.61 9.34 2.88
C ASN A 275 14.17 8.34 3.88
N ILE A 276 15.07 7.48 3.42
CA ILE A 276 15.86 6.63 4.30
C ILE A 276 17.00 7.48 4.85
N SER A 277 17.14 7.50 6.17
CA SER A 277 18.16 8.28 6.87
C SER A 277 18.78 7.47 8.01
N ASP A 278 19.98 7.84 8.39
CA ASP A 278 20.58 7.36 9.63
C ASP A 278 19.88 8.05 10.82
N LEU A 279 19.20 7.28 11.65
CA LEU A 279 18.47 7.75 12.84
C LEU A 279 19.38 7.94 14.07
N SER A 280 20.68 8.13 13.91
CA SER A 280 21.73 8.13 14.93
C SER A 280 22.10 6.74 15.44
N GLY A 281 23.39 6.56 15.72
CA GLY A 281 23.92 5.30 16.24
C GLY A 281 23.98 4.13 15.24
N GLY A 282 23.91 4.41 13.92
CA GLY A 282 23.99 3.39 12.87
C GLY A 282 22.69 2.62 12.64
N LYS A 283 21.55 3.15 13.10
CA LYS A 283 20.23 2.63 12.77
C LYS A 283 19.70 3.36 11.54
N TYR A 284 19.32 2.61 10.52
CA TYR A 284 18.59 3.15 9.39
C TYR A 284 17.12 3.21 9.71
N GLY A 285 16.51 4.34 9.39
CA GLY A 285 15.09 4.55 9.49
C GLY A 285 14.55 5.35 8.32
N ALA A 286 13.30 5.69 8.36
CA ALA A 286 12.67 6.52 7.35
C ALA A 286 12.00 7.75 7.98
N THR A 287 12.09 8.86 7.28
CA THR A 287 11.35 10.10 7.54
C THR A 287 10.50 10.46 6.34
N TYR A 288 9.49 11.28 6.54
CA TYR A 288 8.60 11.72 5.48
C TYR A 288 8.66 13.23 5.31
N VAL A 289 8.74 13.69 4.06
CA VAL A 289 8.79 15.11 3.73
C VAL A 289 7.92 15.41 2.51
N ASN A 290 7.38 16.62 2.41
CA ASN A 290 6.81 17.09 1.16
C ASN A 290 7.95 17.49 0.21
N HIS A 291 8.26 16.65 -0.75
CA HIS A 291 9.09 16.98 -1.90
C HIS A 291 8.30 17.85 -2.88
N GLY A 292 8.93 18.73 -3.63
CA GLY A 292 8.22 19.68 -4.48
C GLY A 292 7.34 19.06 -5.56
N ARG A 293 7.85 18.96 -6.79
CA ARG A 293 7.13 18.40 -7.94
C ARG A 293 7.71 17.08 -8.38
N VAL A 294 6.83 16.13 -8.69
CA VAL A 294 7.19 14.82 -9.23
C VAL A 294 6.34 14.51 -10.45
N GLU A 295 7.00 14.12 -11.54
CA GLU A 295 6.34 13.67 -12.76
C GLU A 295 6.38 12.15 -12.86
N THR A 296 5.24 11.53 -13.16
CA THR A 296 5.13 10.08 -13.40
C THR A 296 4.65 9.85 -14.82
N LYS A 297 5.41 9.07 -15.58
CA LYS A 297 5.04 8.56 -16.92
C LYS A 297 5.21 7.06 -16.92
N GLY A 298 4.21 6.34 -17.43
CA GLY A 298 4.29 4.90 -17.44
C GLY A 298 3.25 4.23 -18.31
N TYR A 299 3.36 2.91 -18.35
CA TYR A 299 2.39 2.05 -18.98
C TYR A 299 2.27 0.73 -18.22
N ASN A 300 1.12 0.10 -18.36
CA ASN A 300 0.87 -1.24 -17.85
C ASN A 300 0.23 -2.10 -18.94
N ILE A 301 0.51 -3.40 -18.89
CA ILE A 301 -0.09 -4.41 -19.75
C ILE A 301 -0.57 -5.53 -18.86
N SER A 302 -1.81 -5.99 -19.08
CA SER A 302 -2.42 -7.13 -18.40
C SER A 302 -2.94 -8.11 -19.44
N VAL A 303 -2.65 -9.38 -19.25
CA VAL A 303 -3.13 -10.46 -20.11
C VAL A 303 -3.71 -11.57 -19.23
N ARG A 304 -4.88 -12.07 -19.62
CA ARG A 304 -5.45 -13.29 -19.03
C ARG A 304 -6.04 -14.16 -20.11
N TYR A 305 -5.69 -15.42 -20.05
CA TYR A 305 -6.19 -16.44 -20.95
C TYR A 305 -6.75 -17.62 -20.15
N GLY A 306 -7.89 -18.12 -20.56
CA GLY A 306 -8.50 -19.32 -20.01
C GLY A 306 -8.89 -20.30 -21.11
N PHE A 307 -8.73 -21.59 -20.84
CA PHE A 307 -9.17 -22.63 -21.72
C PHE A 307 -10.05 -23.64 -20.99
N ALA A 308 -11.31 -23.79 -21.44
CA ALA A 308 -12.25 -24.82 -21.06
C ALA A 308 -12.43 -25.07 -19.56
N ASN A 309 -12.17 -24.15 -18.70
CA ASN A 309 -12.20 -24.30 -17.24
C ASN A 309 -11.13 -25.25 -16.63
N TRP A 310 -10.11 -25.64 -17.38
CA TRP A 310 -9.05 -26.47 -16.84
C TRP A 310 -7.65 -25.83 -16.88
N VAL A 311 -7.49 -24.73 -17.61
CA VAL A 311 -6.26 -23.91 -17.58
C VAL A 311 -6.61 -22.42 -17.50
N SER A 312 -5.87 -21.69 -16.69
CA SER A 312 -5.87 -20.21 -16.62
C SER A 312 -4.42 -19.73 -16.59
N VAL A 313 -4.11 -18.75 -17.44
CA VAL A 313 -2.81 -18.08 -17.49
C VAL A 313 -3.06 -16.59 -17.31
N GLY A 314 -2.33 -15.95 -16.42
CA GLY A 314 -2.39 -14.52 -16.18
C GLY A 314 -1.00 -13.88 -16.16
N GLY A 315 -0.93 -12.59 -16.50
CA GLY A 315 0.30 -11.83 -16.40
C GLY A 315 0.04 -10.34 -16.42
N ASN A 316 0.83 -9.61 -15.64
CA ASN A 316 0.83 -8.15 -15.60
C ASN A 316 2.26 -7.66 -15.67
N PHE A 317 2.47 -6.59 -16.41
CA PHE A 317 3.73 -5.86 -16.46
C PHE A 317 3.45 -4.37 -16.27
N THR A 318 4.25 -3.71 -15.46
CA THR A 318 4.16 -2.26 -15.22
C THR A 318 5.54 -1.63 -15.32
N GLN A 319 5.62 -0.54 -16.05
CA GLN A 319 6.75 0.36 -16.11
C GLN A 319 6.29 1.76 -15.74
N MET A 320 6.88 2.34 -14.69
CA MET A 320 6.59 3.72 -14.25
C MET A 320 7.89 4.47 -14.00
N ASN A 321 8.09 5.57 -14.71
CA ASN A 321 9.17 6.51 -14.45
C ASN A 321 8.64 7.63 -13.56
N VAL A 322 9.00 7.59 -12.29
CA VAL A 322 8.67 8.61 -11.29
C VAL A 322 9.92 9.46 -11.10
N ARG A 323 9.88 10.71 -11.55
CA ARG A 323 11.06 11.59 -11.61
C ARG A 323 10.84 12.90 -10.87
N ASP A 324 11.88 13.37 -10.22
CA ASP A 324 11.93 14.71 -9.65
C ASP A 324 11.77 15.76 -10.77
N ASN A 325 10.82 16.67 -10.59
CA ASN A 325 10.54 17.76 -11.54
C ASN A 325 10.71 19.15 -10.89
N VAL A 326 11.55 19.23 -9.83
CA VAL A 326 11.93 20.49 -9.17
C VAL A 326 13.19 21.03 -9.85
N LYS A 327 13.03 22.09 -10.68
CA LYS A 327 14.14 22.67 -11.46
C LYS A 327 15.11 23.51 -10.63
N THR A 328 14.60 24.25 -9.66
CA THR A 328 15.39 25.21 -8.88
C THR A 328 15.24 24.99 -7.39
N VAL A 329 16.33 25.14 -6.66
CA VAL A 329 16.31 25.11 -5.19
C VAL A 329 15.69 26.41 -4.68
N THR A 330 14.74 26.32 -3.73
CA THR A 330 13.87 27.42 -3.27
C THR A 330 14.56 28.46 -2.39
N SER A 331 15.87 28.48 -2.30
CA SER A 331 16.64 29.37 -1.40
C SER A 331 17.16 30.67 -2.05
N GLY A 332 16.35 31.32 -2.90
CA GLY A 332 16.69 32.66 -3.40
C GLY A 332 17.82 32.76 -4.40
N THR A 333 18.44 31.66 -4.76
CA THR A 333 19.42 31.51 -5.81
C THR A 333 18.78 30.74 -6.97
N ASN A 334 18.94 31.21 -8.20
CA ASN A 334 18.54 30.47 -9.43
C ASN A 334 19.39 29.22 -9.66
N GLN A 335 19.76 28.51 -8.58
CA GLN A 335 20.59 27.31 -8.65
C GLN A 335 19.73 26.13 -9.09
N GLU A 336 20.17 25.43 -10.12
CA GLU A 336 19.51 24.19 -10.57
C GLU A 336 19.58 23.12 -9.48
N SER A 337 18.47 22.39 -9.31
CA SER A 337 18.42 21.25 -8.39
C SER A 337 19.29 20.11 -8.95
N LEU A 338 20.18 19.58 -8.15
CA LEU A 338 21.02 18.42 -8.49
C LEU A 338 20.18 17.15 -8.73
N THR A 339 18.95 17.09 -8.21
CA THR A 339 18.07 15.94 -8.33
C THR A 339 17.05 16.08 -9.47
N TYR A 340 17.06 17.22 -10.21
CA TYR A 340 16.15 17.42 -11.31
C TYR A 340 16.28 16.33 -12.39
N GLY A 341 15.17 15.68 -12.72
CA GLY A 341 15.11 14.59 -13.69
C GLY A 341 15.59 13.23 -13.17
N ALA A 342 16.16 13.17 -11.96
CA ALA A 342 16.53 11.91 -11.32
C ALA A 342 15.28 11.10 -10.93
N ARG A 343 15.42 9.78 -10.81
CA ARG A 343 14.37 8.91 -10.29
C ARG A 343 14.12 9.21 -8.82
N MET A 344 12.85 9.20 -8.43
CA MET A 344 12.49 9.23 -7.02
C MET A 344 13.03 7.98 -6.33
N PRO A 345 13.72 8.12 -5.19
CA PRO A 345 14.31 7.00 -4.50
C PRO A 345 13.26 6.07 -3.87
N ASN A 346 13.68 4.85 -3.57
CA ASN A 346 12.91 3.84 -2.86
C ASN A 346 11.56 3.47 -3.52
N LEU A 347 11.49 3.56 -4.85
CA LEU A 347 10.30 3.22 -5.64
C LEU A 347 10.66 2.25 -6.75
N PRO A 348 10.07 1.04 -6.76
CA PRO A 348 10.15 0.14 -7.90
C PRO A 348 9.56 0.80 -9.14
N TYR A 349 10.29 0.78 -10.25
CA TYR A 349 9.81 1.38 -11.50
C TYR A 349 9.46 0.38 -12.59
N GLN A 350 9.90 -0.85 -12.44
CA GLN A 350 9.60 -1.93 -13.37
C GLN A 350 9.33 -3.22 -12.58
N PHE A 351 8.13 -3.76 -12.74
CA PHE A 351 7.73 -4.99 -12.07
C PHE A 351 6.69 -5.76 -12.88
N ALA A 352 6.68 -7.06 -12.67
CA ALA A 352 5.77 -7.97 -13.34
C ALA A 352 5.35 -9.11 -12.40
N ASN A 353 4.21 -9.69 -12.68
CA ASN A 353 3.81 -10.96 -12.12
C ASN A 353 3.12 -11.81 -13.18
N SER A 354 3.21 -13.12 -13.06
CA SER A 354 2.43 -14.02 -13.87
C SER A 354 1.99 -15.24 -13.06
N ASP A 355 0.92 -15.85 -13.49
CA ASP A 355 0.37 -17.06 -12.90
C ASP A 355 -0.09 -18.06 -13.97
N VAL A 356 0.02 -19.33 -13.65
CA VAL A 356 -0.56 -20.44 -14.42
C VAL A 356 -1.25 -21.37 -13.45
N THR A 357 -2.54 -21.61 -13.67
CA THR A 357 -3.31 -22.55 -12.85
C THR A 357 -3.93 -23.64 -13.71
N PHE A 358 -3.73 -24.87 -13.29
CA PHE A 358 -4.39 -26.05 -13.84
C PHE A 358 -5.48 -26.52 -12.88
N TYR A 359 -6.63 -26.91 -13.43
CA TYR A 359 -7.77 -27.41 -12.67
C TYR A 359 -8.17 -28.79 -13.16
N TRP A 360 -8.25 -29.77 -12.25
CA TRP A 360 -8.84 -31.09 -12.49
C TRP A 360 -10.11 -31.21 -11.67
N ARG A 361 -11.26 -31.06 -12.35
CA ARG A 361 -12.58 -31.16 -11.73
C ARG A 361 -13.04 -32.61 -11.69
N ASN A 362 -13.80 -32.95 -10.64
CA ASN A 362 -14.28 -34.30 -10.37
C ASN A 362 -13.16 -35.34 -10.24
N LEU A 363 -11.98 -34.91 -9.82
CA LEU A 363 -10.84 -35.81 -9.60
C LEU A 363 -11.16 -36.78 -8.47
N TRP A 364 -11.06 -38.09 -8.75
CA TRP A 364 -11.39 -39.23 -7.88
C TRP A 364 -12.85 -39.31 -7.46
N LYS A 365 -13.59 -38.20 -7.27
CA LYS A 365 -14.99 -38.17 -6.88
C LYS A 365 -15.68 -36.91 -7.42
N LYS A 366 -16.97 -37.06 -7.82
CA LYS A 366 -17.78 -35.93 -8.25
C LYS A 366 -17.82 -34.83 -7.18
N GLY A 367 -17.60 -33.57 -7.59
CA GLY A 367 -17.55 -32.44 -6.68
C GLY A 367 -16.19 -32.17 -6.04
N ASN A 368 -15.16 -33.00 -6.32
CA ASN A 368 -13.80 -32.73 -5.90
C ASN A 368 -13.01 -31.99 -7.00
N THR A 369 -12.14 -31.08 -6.59
CA THR A 369 -11.32 -30.31 -7.53
C THR A 369 -9.88 -30.21 -7.01
N LEU A 370 -8.93 -30.62 -7.83
CA LEU A 370 -7.52 -30.32 -7.63
C LEU A 370 -7.16 -29.08 -8.44
N SER A 371 -6.45 -28.12 -7.86
CA SER A 371 -5.79 -27.04 -8.59
C SER A 371 -4.31 -26.99 -8.25
N VAL A 372 -3.52 -26.73 -9.28
CA VAL A 372 -2.07 -26.49 -9.18
C VAL A 372 -1.81 -25.12 -9.75
N THR A 373 -1.36 -24.21 -8.92
CA THR A 373 -1.03 -22.82 -9.31
C THR A 373 0.47 -22.62 -9.15
N TYR A 374 1.11 -22.21 -10.23
CA TYR A 374 2.42 -21.61 -10.21
C TYR A 374 2.27 -20.12 -10.39
N ASP A 375 2.91 -19.31 -9.56
CA ASP A 375 2.98 -17.87 -9.71
C ASP A 375 4.39 -17.36 -9.50
N ASN A 376 4.69 -16.21 -10.08
CA ASN A 376 5.96 -15.53 -9.92
C ASN A 376 5.79 -14.02 -9.77
N LEU A 377 6.79 -13.41 -9.15
CA LEU A 377 6.91 -11.97 -9.00
C LEU A 377 8.31 -11.55 -9.42
N TYR A 378 8.37 -10.63 -10.37
CA TYR A 378 9.58 -9.96 -10.83
C TYR A 378 9.57 -8.50 -10.38
N MET A 379 10.68 -8.02 -9.86
CA MET A 379 10.93 -6.63 -9.54
C MET A 379 12.34 -6.27 -9.99
N HIS A 380 12.47 -5.26 -10.85
CA HIS A 380 13.78 -4.76 -11.27
C HIS A 380 14.44 -3.99 -10.13
N SER A 381 15.76 -3.95 -10.10
CA SER A 381 16.53 -3.19 -9.12
C SER A 381 16.14 -1.72 -9.12
N PHE A 382 16.12 -1.09 -7.96
CA PHE A 382 15.78 0.32 -7.81
C PHE A 382 16.65 0.98 -6.72
N PRO A 383 16.92 2.29 -6.83
CA PRO A 383 17.78 2.98 -5.90
C PRO A 383 17.12 3.17 -4.52
N LEU A 384 17.90 3.01 -3.44
CA LEU A 384 17.51 3.35 -2.07
C LEU A 384 17.51 4.87 -1.85
N TYR A 385 18.48 5.57 -2.43
CA TYR A 385 18.68 7.01 -2.35
C TYR A 385 18.52 7.65 -3.73
N SER A 386 18.55 8.99 -3.80
CA SER A 386 18.52 9.68 -5.09
C SER A 386 19.69 9.26 -5.97
N GLU A 387 19.43 8.94 -7.23
CA GLU A 387 20.46 8.62 -8.23
C GLU A 387 21.49 9.73 -8.39
N ALA A 388 21.14 10.98 -8.08
CA ALA A 388 22.04 12.13 -8.14
C ALA A 388 23.07 12.15 -7.01
N VAL A 389 22.85 11.41 -5.92
CA VAL A 389 23.72 11.41 -4.73
C VAL A 389 24.53 10.11 -4.61
N GLY A 390 24.11 9.04 -5.25
CA GLY A 390 24.81 7.76 -5.23
C GLY A 390 24.07 6.70 -6.03
N SER A 391 24.67 6.31 -7.16
CA SER A 391 24.20 5.22 -8.01
C SER A 391 24.99 3.93 -7.84
N GLU A 392 25.84 3.85 -6.82
CA GLU A 392 26.68 2.67 -6.57
C GLU A 392 25.82 1.47 -6.14
N SER A 393 26.29 0.27 -6.45
CA SER A 393 25.58 -0.99 -6.23
C SER A 393 25.19 -1.24 -4.76
N GLU A 394 25.89 -0.58 -3.83
CA GLU A 394 25.64 -0.64 -2.39
C GLU A 394 24.29 0.02 -1.97
N PHE A 395 23.81 0.98 -2.79
CA PHE A 395 22.60 1.76 -2.50
C PHE A 395 21.41 1.38 -3.38
N VAL A 396 21.35 0.13 -3.79
CA VAL A 396 20.32 -0.38 -4.68
C VAL A 396 19.64 -1.59 -4.05
N VAL A 397 18.31 -1.62 -4.08
CA VAL A 397 17.57 -2.88 -3.84
C VAL A 397 17.78 -3.75 -5.08
N PRO A 398 18.34 -4.97 -4.96
CA PRO A 398 18.64 -5.81 -6.10
C PRO A 398 17.40 -6.28 -6.85
N THR A 399 17.58 -6.66 -8.12
CA THR A 399 16.54 -7.34 -8.89
C THR A 399 16.12 -8.63 -8.17
N GLN A 400 14.82 -8.86 -8.11
CA GLN A 400 14.22 -9.99 -7.42
C GLN A 400 13.28 -10.74 -8.36
N PHE A 401 13.36 -12.05 -8.35
CA PHE A 401 12.48 -12.92 -9.12
C PHE A 401 12.10 -14.14 -8.28
N SER A 402 10.93 -14.09 -7.66
CA SER A 402 10.44 -15.17 -6.80
C SER A 402 9.44 -16.05 -7.51
N HIS A 403 9.44 -17.34 -7.15
CA HIS A 403 8.58 -18.36 -7.72
C HIS A 403 7.83 -19.08 -6.60
N ASN A 404 6.54 -19.27 -6.76
CA ASN A 404 5.70 -19.96 -5.77
C ASN A 404 4.91 -21.08 -6.44
N LEU A 405 4.60 -22.11 -5.66
CA LEU A 405 3.78 -23.23 -6.08
C LEU A 405 2.72 -23.52 -5.02
N THR A 406 1.47 -23.57 -5.44
CA THR A 406 0.32 -23.87 -4.58
C THR A 406 -0.43 -25.08 -5.13
N LEU A 407 -0.63 -26.09 -4.27
CA LEU A 407 -1.53 -27.20 -4.49
C LEU A 407 -2.76 -27.03 -3.63
N SER A 408 -3.96 -27.10 -4.21
CA SER A 408 -5.21 -27.02 -3.44
C SER A 408 -6.17 -28.12 -3.84
N TYR A 409 -6.69 -28.87 -2.88
CA TYR A 409 -7.67 -29.90 -3.09
C TYR A 409 -8.97 -29.60 -2.36
N GLY A 410 -10.01 -29.32 -3.13
CA GLY A 410 -11.35 -29.07 -2.66
C GLY A 410 -12.19 -30.35 -2.70
N ILE A 411 -12.89 -30.65 -1.61
CA ILE A 411 -13.70 -31.84 -1.41
C ILE A 411 -15.15 -31.41 -1.21
N GLN A 412 -16.11 -32.18 -1.73
CA GLN A 412 -17.55 -31.89 -1.60
C GLN A 412 -17.94 -30.47 -2.04
N ASN A 413 -17.63 -30.12 -3.29
CA ASN A 413 -17.86 -28.79 -3.88
C ASN A 413 -17.19 -27.66 -3.08
N GLY A 414 -16.03 -27.93 -2.46
CA GLY A 414 -15.27 -26.96 -1.69
C GLY A 414 -15.67 -26.79 -0.23
N ARG A 415 -16.56 -27.66 0.30
CA ARG A 415 -16.88 -27.68 1.73
C ARG A 415 -15.63 -27.89 2.61
N TYR A 416 -14.74 -28.77 2.18
CA TYR A 416 -13.43 -28.96 2.77
C TYR A 416 -12.37 -28.55 1.74
N ASN A 417 -11.39 -27.79 2.16
CA ASN A 417 -10.31 -27.35 1.29
C ASN A 417 -8.97 -27.54 2.00
N ILE A 418 -8.06 -28.28 1.39
CA ILE A 418 -6.71 -28.54 1.89
C ILE A 418 -5.76 -27.92 0.88
N SER A 419 -4.86 -27.05 1.33
CA SER A 419 -3.88 -26.40 0.49
C SER A 419 -2.48 -26.57 1.05
N PHE A 420 -1.53 -26.80 0.17
CA PHE A 420 -0.11 -26.77 0.44
C PHE A 420 0.55 -25.71 -0.46
N GLU A 421 1.33 -24.81 0.13
CA GLU A 421 1.99 -23.70 -0.56
C GLU A 421 3.49 -23.76 -0.26
N CYS A 422 4.30 -23.67 -1.33
CA CYS A 422 5.73 -23.45 -1.25
C CYS A 422 6.02 -22.05 -1.79
N ARG A 423 6.40 -21.13 -0.93
CA ARG A 423 6.84 -19.79 -1.29
C ARG A 423 8.33 -19.76 -1.54
N ASN A 424 8.74 -18.94 -2.51
CA ASN A 424 10.13 -18.81 -2.90
C ASN A 424 10.77 -20.19 -3.21
N LEU A 425 10.18 -20.91 -4.15
CA LEU A 425 10.54 -22.28 -4.54
C LEU A 425 12.03 -22.44 -4.85
N THR A 426 12.63 -21.45 -5.51
CA THR A 426 14.04 -21.42 -5.90
C THR A 426 14.97 -20.99 -4.76
N ASN A 427 14.43 -20.58 -3.62
CA ASN A 427 15.19 -20.04 -2.49
C ASN A 427 16.02 -18.80 -2.86
N GLU A 428 15.44 -17.93 -3.69
CA GLU A 428 16.05 -16.66 -4.12
C GLU A 428 16.21 -15.72 -2.94
N LYS A 429 17.24 -14.87 -2.97
CA LYS A 429 17.41 -13.83 -1.98
C LYS A 429 16.46 -12.68 -2.29
N LEU A 430 15.46 -12.52 -1.45
CA LEU A 430 14.46 -11.46 -1.56
C LEU A 430 14.75 -10.38 -0.52
N TYR A 431 14.45 -9.14 -0.87
CA TYR A 431 14.75 -7.97 -0.05
C TYR A 431 13.50 -7.11 0.16
N ASP A 432 13.47 -6.37 1.25
CA ASP A 432 12.48 -5.34 1.47
C ASP A 432 12.94 -3.97 0.92
N ASN A 433 12.18 -2.94 1.19
CA ASN A 433 12.47 -1.58 0.76
C ASN A 433 13.57 -0.87 1.57
N PHE A 434 14.13 -1.51 2.59
CA PHE A 434 15.36 -1.11 3.26
C PHE A 434 16.59 -1.90 2.78
N SER A 435 16.42 -2.72 1.75
CA SER A 435 17.43 -3.70 1.29
C SER A 435 17.78 -4.77 2.33
N LEU A 436 16.89 -5.03 3.28
CA LEU A 436 17.05 -6.10 4.24
C LEU A 436 16.54 -7.42 3.66
N GLN A 437 17.33 -8.48 3.83
CA GLN A 437 16.97 -9.79 3.30
C GLN A 437 15.76 -10.38 4.04
N LYS A 438 14.75 -10.76 3.27
CA LYS A 438 13.56 -11.48 3.76
C LYS A 438 13.86 -12.95 3.99
N ALA A 439 12.94 -13.66 4.67
CA ALA A 439 12.99 -15.10 4.81
C ALA A 439 13.08 -15.80 3.44
N GLY A 440 13.85 -16.87 3.37
CA GLY A 440 14.00 -17.69 2.17
C GLY A 440 12.77 -18.57 1.90
N ARG A 441 12.99 -19.77 1.36
CA ARG A 441 11.91 -20.72 1.05
C ARG A 441 11.09 -21.06 2.31
N ALA A 442 9.77 -21.04 2.16
CA ALA A 442 8.83 -21.32 3.23
C ALA A 442 7.70 -22.25 2.75
N PHE A 443 7.23 -23.12 3.64
CA PHE A 443 6.15 -24.07 3.38
C PHE A 443 4.96 -23.79 4.30
N TYR A 444 3.75 -23.80 3.73
CA TYR A 444 2.53 -23.56 4.46
C TYR A 444 1.50 -24.65 4.17
N GLY A 445 0.85 -25.14 5.22
CA GLY A 445 -0.32 -26.00 5.14
C GLY A 445 -1.56 -25.25 5.63
N LYS A 446 -2.68 -25.35 4.92
CA LYS A 446 -3.94 -24.71 5.29
C LYS A 446 -5.10 -25.66 5.11
N VAL A 447 -5.92 -25.76 6.13
CA VAL A 447 -7.22 -26.46 6.07
C VAL A 447 -8.33 -25.45 6.28
N ARG A 448 -9.34 -25.49 5.40
CA ARG A 448 -10.53 -24.64 5.52
C ARG A 448 -11.77 -25.54 5.48
N VAL A 449 -12.68 -25.31 6.39
CA VAL A 449 -13.95 -26.01 6.47
C VAL A 449 -15.07 -24.96 6.46
N TYR A 450 -16.07 -25.16 5.59
CA TYR A 450 -17.27 -24.35 5.56
C TYR A 450 -18.41 -25.08 6.28
N PHE A 451 -18.94 -24.45 7.30
CA PHE A 451 -20.10 -24.89 8.06
C PHE A 451 -21.31 -24.08 7.57
N GLY A 452 -22.15 -24.68 6.80
CA GLY A 452 -23.36 -24.08 6.24
C GLY A 452 -24.00 -25.02 5.23
N ASN A 453 -25.35 -24.97 5.14
CA ASN A 453 -26.13 -25.69 4.13
C ASN A 453 -25.99 -25.02 2.77
#